data_9294478d72ce564964bc8e7a8477585a
#
_entry.id   9294478d72ce564964bc8e7a8477585a
#
_cell.length_a   1.000
_cell.length_b   1.000
_cell.length_c   1.000
_cell.angle_alpha   90.00
_cell.angle_beta   90.00
_cell.angle_gamma   90.00
#
_symmetry.space_group_name_H-M   'P 1'
#
loop_
_entity.id
_entity.type
_entity.pdbx_description
1 polymer ?
#
loop_
_entity_poly.entity_id
_entity_poly.type
_entity_poly.pdbx_seq_one_letter_code
_entity_poly.pdbx_strand_id
1 'polypeptide(L)'
;MNILQRYRLLSASLLISCFFFSAGVFSSGVNNADMNSTGSMANIDTNTLGDIKAVKFNNPQVITAGLPTEQQFAQLAQAGIKTVINLIPNDNPNALQNEQQIVTQLGMNYHNISVDWQQPTPENLQQFFSLMDQNGDAPVLVHCAANYRASAFYYLYQTRQNKAPTMAEALTPWGDLQQSFAEYPQWQQLIEDTKLQYQTKQ
;
A
#
# COMPACT_ATOMS: atom_id res chain seq x y z
N MET A 1 -42.23 35.05 -27.01
CA MET A 1 -41.96 35.99 -28.13
C MET A 1 -40.62 35.63 -28.72
N ASN A 2 -40.67 35.11 -29.94
CA ASN A 2 -39.60 34.63 -30.80
C ASN A 2 -38.50 35.67 -31.03
N ILE A 3 -37.28 35.23 -31.28
CA ILE A 3 -36.59 35.52 -32.57
C ILE A 3 -35.42 34.54 -32.74
N LEU A 4 -35.57 33.79 -33.81
CA LEU A 4 -34.64 32.90 -34.49
C LEU A 4 -33.60 33.70 -35.32
N GLN A 5 -32.54 33.02 -35.66
CA GLN A 5 -31.69 33.14 -36.91
C GLN A 5 -30.56 34.16 -36.90
N ARG A 6 -29.31 33.66 -37.17
CA ARG A 6 -28.71 33.71 -38.53
C ARG A 6 -27.41 32.91 -38.61
N TYR A 7 -27.49 31.92 -39.47
CA TYR A 7 -26.30 31.28 -40.10
C TYR A 7 -25.52 32.26 -40.99
N ARG A 8 -24.21 32.17 -41.01
CA ARG A 8 -23.43 32.52 -42.19
C ARG A 8 -22.31 31.52 -42.39
N LEU A 9 -22.46 30.72 -43.44
CA LEU A 9 -21.46 29.96 -44.16
C LEU A 9 -20.53 30.94 -44.91
N LEU A 10 -19.22 30.68 -44.86
CA LEU A 10 -18.28 31.14 -45.87
C LEU A 10 -17.34 29.98 -46.19
N SER A 11 -17.49 29.54 -47.41
CA SER A 11 -16.69 28.57 -48.13
C SER A 11 -15.51 29.24 -48.87
N ALA A 12 -14.56 28.42 -49.28
CA ALA A 12 -13.49 28.57 -50.27
C ALA A 12 -12.10 28.81 -49.66
N SER A 13 -11.01 28.19 -50.07
CA SER A 13 -10.67 27.60 -51.36
C SER A 13 -9.45 26.69 -51.20
N LEU A 14 -9.43 25.70 -52.02
CA LEU A 14 -8.37 24.76 -52.41
C LEU A 14 -7.09 25.47 -52.86
N LEU A 15 -5.91 25.07 -52.38
CA LEU A 15 -4.66 25.16 -53.14
C LEU A 15 -3.85 23.86 -52.90
N ILE A 16 -3.84 23.04 -53.93
CA ILE A 16 -2.98 21.88 -54.11
C ILE A 16 -1.60 22.41 -54.50
N SER A 17 -0.60 22.05 -53.68
CA SER A 17 0.81 22.20 -54.08
C SER A 17 1.46 20.83 -54.01
N CYS A 18 1.65 20.22 -55.16
CA CYS A 18 2.44 19.01 -55.36
C CYS A 18 3.91 19.36 -55.19
N PHE A 19 4.57 18.80 -54.18
CA PHE A 19 6.03 18.68 -54.18
C PHE A 19 6.39 17.20 -54.23
N PHE A 20 6.91 16.81 -55.39
CA PHE A 20 7.65 15.58 -55.57
C PHE A 20 8.96 15.68 -54.78
N PHE A 21 9.20 14.80 -53.83
CA PHE A 21 10.53 14.57 -53.31
C PHE A 21 10.87 13.09 -53.30
N SER A 22 11.97 12.85 -53.91
CA SER A 22 12.76 11.67 -54.19
C SER A 22 12.74 10.58 -53.11
N ALA A 23 12.59 9.35 -53.53
CA ALA A 23 12.76 8.13 -52.75
C ALA A 23 14.21 7.95 -52.30
N GLY A 24 14.47 8.17 -51.02
CA GLY A 24 15.66 7.69 -50.31
C GLY A 24 15.31 6.39 -49.59
N VAL A 25 15.84 5.28 -50.11
CA VAL A 25 15.74 3.97 -49.43
C VAL A 25 16.64 4.00 -48.20
N PHE A 26 16.07 4.30 -47.02
CA PHE A 26 16.73 4.02 -45.75
C PHE A 26 16.23 2.66 -45.25
N SER A 27 17.08 1.66 -45.38
CA SER A 27 16.95 0.39 -44.69
C SER A 27 17.15 0.65 -43.17
N SER A 28 16.05 0.92 -42.46
CA SER A 28 16.07 0.95 -41.02
C SER A 28 15.85 -0.47 -40.51
N GLY A 29 16.91 -1.08 -39.98
CA GLY A 29 16.82 -2.30 -39.24
C GLY A 29 15.76 -2.14 -38.12
N VAL A 30 14.69 -2.92 -38.21
CA VAL A 30 13.71 -3.05 -37.15
C VAL A 30 14.40 -3.83 -36.04
N ASN A 31 14.98 -3.13 -35.07
CA ASN A 31 15.32 -3.73 -33.81
C ASN A 31 13.98 -4.13 -33.18
N ASN A 32 13.70 -5.42 -33.18
CA ASN A 32 12.73 -6.02 -32.28
C ASN A 32 13.22 -5.76 -30.85
N ALA A 33 12.91 -4.58 -30.33
CA ALA A 33 13.02 -4.33 -28.90
C ALA A 33 11.93 -5.17 -28.22
N ASP A 34 12.38 -6.12 -27.47
CA ASP A 34 11.67 -7.06 -26.64
C ASP A 34 10.38 -6.48 -26.03
N MET A 35 9.23 -6.91 -26.56
CA MET A 35 7.97 -6.89 -25.82
C MET A 35 7.94 -8.08 -24.86
N ASN A 36 8.93 -8.20 -23.98
CA ASN A 36 8.83 -9.05 -22.81
C ASN A 36 8.70 -8.20 -21.55
N SER A 37 7.64 -7.38 -21.49
CA SER A 37 7.17 -6.80 -20.27
C SER A 37 6.43 -7.89 -19.47
N THR A 38 7.16 -8.89 -19.01
CA THR A 38 6.81 -9.57 -17.78
C THR A 38 6.88 -8.50 -16.71
N GLY A 39 5.72 -8.05 -16.23
CA GLY A 39 5.62 -7.08 -15.16
C GLY A 39 6.44 -7.56 -13.96
N SER A 40 7.66 -7.08 -13.84
CA SER A 40 8.49 -7.30 -12.67
C SER A 40 7.69 -6.74 -11.49
N MET A 41 7.26 -7.62 -10.58
CA MET A 41 6.65 -7.17 -9.32
C MET A 41 7.65 -6.23 -8.65
N ALA A 42 7.19 -5.03 -8.32
CA ALA A 42 8.03 -4.03 -7.66
C ALA A 42 8.39 -4.56 -6.25
N ASN A 43 9.66 -4.77 -6.01
CA ASN A 43 10.17 -5.18 -4.72
C ASN A 43 10.64 -3.96 -3.93
N ILE A 44 10.51 -4.03 -2.60
CA ILE A 44 10.99 -2.99 -1.70
C ILE A 44 12.51 -3.10 -1.57
N ASP A 45 13.23 -1.99 -1.76
CA ASP A 45 14.65 -1.90 -1.40
C ASP A 45 14.80 -1.70 0.11
N THR A 46 15.22 -2.75 0.81
CA THR A 46 15.30 -2.77 2.27
C THR A 46 16.59 -2.22 2.85
N ASN A 47 17.58 -1.89 2.01
CA ASN A 47 18.96 -1.57 2.47
C ASN A 47 19.04 -0.35 3.40
N THR A 48 18.10 0.59 3.33
CA THR A 48 18.09 1.85 4.09
C THR A 48 17.01 1.91 5.17
N LEU A 49 16.28 0.81 5.40
CA LEU A 49 15.09 0.81 6.23
C LEU A 49 15.26 0.15 7.61
N GLY A 50 16.47 -0.34 7.93
CA GLY A 50 16.74 -1.10 9.16
C GLY A 50 16.55 -0.32 10.46
N ASP A 51 16.67 1.00 10.43
CA ASP A 51 16.56 1.86 11.61
C ASP A 51 15.10 2.26 11.95
N ILE A 52 14.12 1.82 11.15
CA ILE A 52 12.71 2.07 11.47
C ILE A 52 12.33 1.21 12.69
N LYS A 53 11.66 1.83 13.65
CA LYS A 53 11.29 1.20 14.91
C LYS A 53 10.57 -0.14 14.69
N ALA A 54 11.10 -1.22 15.26
CA ALA A 54 10.54 -2.57 15.17
C ALA A 54 10.13 -2.98 13.75
N VAL A 55 10.92 -2.58 12.76
CA VAL A 55 10.66 -2.93 11.36
C VAL A 55 10.73 -4.44 11.14
N LYS A 56 9.81 -4.95 10.33
CA LYS A 56 9.80 -6.34 9.88
C LYS A 56 9.51 -6.40 8.38
N PHE A 57 10.44 -6.99 7.66
CA PHE A 57 10.30 -7.30 6.23
C PHE A 57 9.57 -8.64 6.09
N ASN A 58 8.27 -8.62 5.86
CA ASN A 58 7.45 -9.83 5.84
C ASN A 58 7.58 -10.59 4.51
N ASN A 59 7.65 -9.86 3.42
CA ASN A 59 7.91 -10.36 2.07
C ASN A 59 8.39 -9.19 1.18
N PRO A 60 8.72 -9.39 -0.11
CA PRO A 60 9.21 -8.33 -0.99
C PRO A 60 8.27 -7.13 -1.17
N GLN A 61 6.98 -7.25 -0.84
CA GLN A 61 5.98 -6.19 -1.01
C GLN A 61 5.42 -5.65 0.31
N VAL A 62 5.67 -6.31 1.47
CA VAL A 62 5.02 -5.93 2.72
C VAL A 62 6.00 -5.74 3.86
N ILE A 63 6.00 -4.53 4.40
CA ILE A 63 6.71 -4.17 5.64
C ILE A 63 5.68 -3.89 6.73
N THR A 64 5.93 -4.40 7.94
CA THR A 64 5.25 -3.92 9.15
C THR A 64 6.24 -3.21 10.05
N ALA A 65 5.84 -2.13 10.73
CA ALA A 65 6.74 -1.32 11.56
C ALA A 65 6.05 -0.60 12.71
N GLY A 66 6.86 -0.04 13.60
CA GLY A 66 6.46 1.07 14.46
C GLY A 66 6.34 2.37 13.68
N LEU A 67 6.02 3.47 14.34
CA LEU A 67 5.84 4.77 13.72
C LEU A 67 7.17 5.28 13.12
N PRO A 68 7.23 5.48 11.79
CA PRO A 68 8.39 6.10 11.15
C PRO A 68 8.47 7.60 11.46
N THR A 69 9.66 8.16 11.41
CA THR A 69 9.87 9.60 11.37
C THR A 69 9.56 10.15 9.97
N GLU A 70 9.41 11.47 9.84
CA GLU A 70 9.22 12.13 8.55
C GLU A 70 10.34 11.77 7.54
N GLN A 71 11.60 11.78 8.00
CA GLN A 71 12.73 11.39 7.17
C GLN A 71 12.64 9.92 6.72
N GLN A 72 12.17 9.02 7.59
CA GLN A 72 12.01 7.61 7.25
C GLN A 72 10.88 7.39 6.26
N PHE A 73 9.82 8.22 6.24
CA PHE A 73 8.81 8.18 5.17
C PHE A 73 9.42 8.52 3.80
N ALA A 74 10.35 9.48 3.73
CA ALA A 74 11.07 9.76 2.48
C ALA A 74 11.94 8.57 2.03
N GLN A 75 12.60 7.88 2.97
CA GLN A 75 13.35 6.65 2.67
C GLN A 75 12.43 5.52 2.17
N LEU A 76 11.26 5.35 2.79
CA LEU A 76 10.24 4.37 2.38
C LEU A 76 9.73 4.63 0.96
N ALA A 77 9.47 5.88 0.61
CA ALA A 77 9.08 6.26 -0.75
C ALA A 77 10.19 5.95 -1.78
N GLN A 78 11.45 6.25 -1.45
CA GLN A 78 12.62 5.93 -2.28
C GLN A 78 12.83 4.41 -2.42
N ALA A 79 12.55 3.65 -1.35
CA ALA A 79 12.61 2.19 -1.34
C ALA A 79 11.47 1.52 -2.14
N GLY A 80 10.55 2.30 -2.67
CA GLY A 80 9.49 1.81 -3.56
C GLY A 80 8.12 1.61 -2.92
N ILE A 81 7.93 1.95 -1.63
CA ILE A 81 6.60 1.89 -0.99
C ILE A 81 5.60 2.75 -1.78
N LYS A 82 4.43 2.20 -2.03
CA LYS A 82 3.33 2.85 -2.77
C LYS A 82 2.15 3.20 -1.88
N THR A 83 1.96 2.44 -0.80
CA THR A 83 0.82 2.60 0.11
C THR A 83 1.30 2.55 1.56
N VAL A 84 0.75 3.41 2.38
CA VAL A 84 0.94 3.42 3.84
C VAL A 84 -0.42 3.21 4.50
N ILE A 85 -0.50 2.19 5.37
CA ILE A 85 -1.66 1.91 6.22
C ILE A 85 -1.26 2.16 7.67
N ASN A 86 -1.81 3.22 8.25
CA ASN A 86 -1.58 3.61 9.65
C ASN A 86 -2.71 3.08 10.54
N LEU A 87 -2.36 2.35 11.60
CA LEU A 87 -3.30 1.79 12.58
C LEU A 87 -3.34 2.59 13.89
N ILE A 88 -2.74 3.78 13.93
CA ILE A 88 -2.78 4.64 15.12
C ILE A 88 -4.08 5.46 15.07
N PRO A 89 -4.84 5.56 16.20
CA PRO A 89 -5.96 6.48 16.27
C PRO A 89 -5.55 7.93 15.99
N ASN A 90 -6.38 8.67 15.26
CA ASN A 90 -6.08 10.05 14.84
C ASN A 90 -5.90 11.03 16.01
N ASP A 91 -6.51 10.75 17.15
CA ASP A 91 -6.45 11.52 18.39
C ASP A 91 -5.32 11.09 19.31
N ASN A 92 -4.50 10.14 18.92
CA ASN A 92 -3.39 9.66 19.72
C ASN A 92 -2.30 10.75 19.82
N PRO A 93 -1.91 11.16 21.06
CA PRO A 93 -0.93 12.23 21.24
C PRO A 93 0.48 11.88 20.72
N ASN A 94 0.76 10.60 20.52
CA ASN A 94 2.04 10.12 19.98
C ASN A 94 1.99 9.91 18.45
N ALA A 95 0.88 10.22 17.79
CA ALA A 95 0.79 10.16 16.33
C ALA A 95 1.65 11.27 15.70
N LEU A 96 2.23 10.99 14.54
CA LEU A 96 2.95 12.01 13.78
C LEU A 96 1.94 13.03 13.23
N GLN A 97 2.14 14.30 13.59
CA GLN A 97 1.29 15.37 13.08
C GLN A 97 1.43 15.48 11.55
N ASN A 98 0.32 15.68 10.86
CA ASN A 98 0.29 15.82 9.40
C ASN A 98 0.84 14.62 8.62
N GLU A 99 0.83 13.39 9.19
CA GLU A 99 1.37 12.19 8.55
C GLU A 99 0.75 11.96 7.16
N GLN A 100 -0.57 12.12 7.03
CA GLN A 100 -1.24 12.01 5.75
C GLN A 100 -0.65 12.97 4.71
N GLN A 101 -0.41 14.23 5.10
CA GLN A 101 0.17 15.23 4.20
C GLN A 101 1.60 14.86 3.80
N ILE A 102 2.43 14.43 4.75
CA ILE A 102 3.81 13.99 4.50
C ILE A 102 3.82 12.83 3.50
N VAL A 103 3.04 11.78 3.76
CA VAL A 103 2.99 10.58 2.93
C VAL A 103 2.49 10.88 1.52
N THR A 104 1.43 11.67 1.38
CA THR A 104 0.87 12.01 0.06
C THR A 104 1.76 12.96 -0.74
N GLN A 105 2.48 13.89 -0.10
CA GLN A 105 3.49 14.73 -0.76
C GLN A 105 4.67 13.92 -1.30
N LEU A 106 4.98 12.77 -0.70
CA LEU A 106 5.98 11.83 -1.19
C LEU A 106 5.47 10.90 -2.31
N GLY A 107 4.23 11.09 -2.77
CA GLY A 107 3.63 10.33 -3.86
C GLY A 107 3.11 8.94 -3.46
N MET A 108 2.94 8.68 -2.17
CA MET A 108 2.37 7.44 -1.65
C MET A 108 0.88 7.61 -1.33
N ASN A 109 0.10 6.54 -1.46
CA ASN A 109 -1.28 6.49 -0.95
C ASN A 109 -1.26 6.38 0.58
N TYR A 110 -2.21 7.05 1.24
CA TYR A 110 -2.34 7.00 2.69
C TYR A 110 -3.72 6.55 3.13
N HIS A 111 -3.76 5.60 4.05
CA HIS A 111 -4.98 5.14 4.69
C HIS A 111 -4.78 5.09 6.20
N ASN A 112 -5.76 5.56 6.96
CA ASN A 112 -5.80 5.40 8.41
C ASN A 112 -6.97 4.53 8.81
N ILE A 113 -6.71 3.53 9.65
CA ILE A 113 -7.69 2.76 10.38
C ILE A 113 -7.45 3.02 11.85
N SER A 114 -8.34 3.76 12.49
CA SER A 114 -8.23 4.10 13.91
C SER A 114 -8.49 2.86 14.77
N VAL A 115 -7.42 2.16 15.18
CA VAL A 115 -7.52 0.95 16.00
C VAL A 115 -7.20 1.28 17.44
N ASP A 116 -8.22 1.29 18.29
CA ASP A 116 -8.04 1.43 19.74
C ASP A 116 -7.26 0.24 20.29
N TRP A 117 -6.23 0.52 21.10
CA TRP A 117 -5.43 -0.52 21.73
C TRP A 117 -6.23 -1.37 22.72
N GLN A 118 -7.13 -0.72 23.45
CA GLN A 118 -7.95 -1.37 24.47
C GLN A 118 -9.17 -2.11 23.89
N GLN A 119 -9.59 -1.72 22.70
CA GLN A 119 -10.78 -2.26 22.05
C GLN A 119 -10.60 -2.42 20.53
N PRO A 120 -9.67 -3.31 20.09
CA PRO A 120 -9.58 -3.63 18.68
C PRO A 120 -10.83 -4.40 18.23
N THR A 121 -11.36 -4.08 17.05
CA THR A 121 -12.64 -4.65 16.61
C THR A 121 -12.53 -5.48 15.33
N PRO A 122 -13.44 -6.44 15.09
CA PRO A 122 -13.53 -7.15 13.82
C PRO A 122 -13.75 -6.21 12.61
N GLU A 123 -14.45 -5.08 12.80
CA GLU A 123 -14.69 -4.07 11.76
C GLU A 123 -13.39 -3.39 11.33
N ASN A 124 -12.51 -3.05 12.27
CA ASN A 124 -11.17 -2.55 11.97
C ASN A 124 -10.39 -3.55 11.12
N LEU A 125 -10.49 -4.83 11.45
CA LEU A 125 -9.81 -5.89 10.73
C LEU A 125 -10.40 -6.09 9.32
N GLN A 126 -11.72 -6.00 9.14
CA GLN A 126 -12.37 -6.05 7.83
C GLN A 126 -11.96 -4.87 6.93
N GLN A 127 -11.87 -3.66 7.49
CA GLN A 127 -11.35 -2.50 6.76
C GLN A 127 -9.91 -2.74 6.30
N PHE A 128 -9.07 -3.26 7.18
CA PHE A 128 -7.69 -3.60 6.85
C PHE A 128 -7.60 -4.64 5.74
N PHE A 129 -8.37 -5.72 5.81
CA PHE A 129 -8.41 -6.75 4.78
C PHE A 129 -8.83 -6.18 3.43
N SER A 130 -9.85 -5.32 3.42
CA SER A 130 -10.30 -4.67 2.18
C SER A 130 -9.22 -3.79 1.56
N LEU A 131 -8.47 -3.03 2.36
CA LEU A 131 -7.37 -2.21 1.88
C LEU A 131 -6.22 -3.07 1.33
N MET A 132 -5.86 -4.15 2.01
CA MET A 132 -4.83 -5.08 1.54
C MET A 132 -5.22 -5.77 0.24
N ASP A 133 -6.50 -6.18 0.10
CA ASP A 133 -7.01 -6.79 -1.14
C ASP A 133 -7.00 -5.79 -2.31
N GLN A 134 -7.39 -4.54 -2.06
CA GLN A 134 -7.36 -3.46 -3.06
C GLN A 134 -5.93 -3.06 -3.46
N ASN A 135 -5.00 -3.12 -2.51
CA ASN A 135 -3.58 -2.81 -2.75
C ASN A 135 -2.92 -3.85 -3.67
N GLY A 136 -3.42 -5.08 -3.70
CA GLY A 136 -2.85 -6.19 -4.48
C GLY A 136 -1.38 -6.43 -4.15
N ASP A 137 -0.54 -6.49 -5.18
CA ASP A 137 0.90 -6.74 -5.06
C ASP A 137 1.74 -5.44 -4.97
N ALA A 138 1.10 -4.27 -4.82
CA ALA A 138 1.84 -3.03 -4.67
C ALA A 138 2.58 -2.98 -3.31
N PRO A 139 3.84 -2.46 -3.28
CA PRO A 139 4.59 -2.33 -2.03
C PRO A 139 3.86 -1.51 -0.98
N VAL A 140 3.68 -2.08 0.23
CA VAL A 140 2.92 -1.47 1.31
C VAL A 140 3.67 -1.48 2.64
N LEU A 141 3.60 -0.36 3.34
CA LEU A 141 3.92 -0.26 4.76
C LEU A 141 2.63 -0.33 5.57
N VAL A 142 2.57 -1.23 6.53
CA VAL A 142 1.58 -1.23 7.59
C VAL A 142 2.27 -0.84 8.89
N HIS A 143 1.83 0.23 9.55
CA HIS A 143 2.48 0.62 10.80
C HIS A 143 1.51 1.00 11.92
N CYS A 144 2.04 1.01 13.13
CA CYS A 144 1.42 1.60 14.29
C CYS A 144 2.50 2.23 15.19
N ALA A 145 2.27 2.45 16.47
CA ALA A 145 3.26 3.08 17.35
C ALA A 145 4.53 2.22 17.59
N ALA A 146 4.40 0.88 17.66
CA ALA A 146 5.51 -0.03 17.98
C ALA A 146 5.38 -1.42 17.32
N ASN A 147 4.71 -1.49 16.18
CA ASN A 147 4.47 -2.69 15.37
C ASN A 147 3.59 -3.79 16.03
N TYR A 148 2.99 -3.58 17.18
CA TYR A 148 2.11 -4.60 17.79
C TYR A 148 0.82 -4.79 16.97
N ARG A 149 0.04 -3.71 16.76
CA ARG A 149 -1.19 -3.75 15.94
C ARG A 149 -0.88 -4.20 14.50
N ALA A 150 0.17 -3.62 13.90
CA ALA A 150 0.51 -3.88 12.51
C ALA A 150 0.89 -5.34 12.26
N SER A 151 1.72 -5.94 13.12
CA SER A 151 2.07 -7.36 13.01
C SER A 151 0.88 -8.28 13.22
N ALA A 152 -0.01 -7.97 14.21
CA ALA A 152 -1.20 -8.77 14.48
C ALA A 152 -2.20 -8.72 13.30
N PHE A 153 -2.47 -7.55 12.75
CA PHE A 153 -3.39 -7.37 11.63
C PHE A 153 -2.86 -8.06 10.37
N TYR A 154 -1.57 -7.93 10.09
CA TYR A 154 -0.98 -8.60 8.94
C TYR A 154 -0.93 -10.13 9.10
N TYR A 155 -0.63 -10.62 10.30
CA TYR A 155 -0.73 -12.04 10.62
C TYR A 155 -2.14 -12.59 10.32
N LEU A 156 -3.19 -11.89 10.75
CA LEU A 156 -4.58 -12.29 10.54
C LEU A 156 -4.98 -12.21 9.06
N TYR A 157 -4.44 -11.25 8.31
CA TYR A 157 -4.60 -11.21 6.85
C TYR A 157 -4.00 -12.45 6.18
N GLN A 158 -2.78 -12.84 6.56
CA GLN A 158 -2.13 -14.04 6.05
C GLN A 158 -2.89 -15.31 6.48
N THR A 159 -3.42 -15.35 7.71
CA THR A 159 -4.26 -16.45 8.21
C THR A 159 -5.49 -16.65 7.34
N ARG A 160 -6.18 -15.57 7.00
CA ARG A 160 -7.33 -15.59 6.07
C ARG A 160 -6.98 -16.21 4.72
N GLN A 161 -5.75 -16.01 4.26
CA GLN A 161 -5.26 -16.51 2.96
C GLN A 161 -4.60 -17.90 3.05
N ASN A 162 -4.57 -18.55 4.22
CA ASN A 162 -3.81 -19.79 4.47
C ASN A 162 -2.31 -19.67 4.18
N LYS A 163 -1.74 -18.52 4.43
CA LYS A 163 -0.32 -18.21 4.18
C LYS A 163 0.43 -17.74 5.43
N ALA A 164 -0.22 -17.78 6.59
CA ALA A 164 0.39 -17.30 7.82
C ALA A 164 1.57 -18.18 8.26
N PRO A 165 2.70 -17.57 8.69
CA PRO A 165 3.74 -18.27 9.43
C PRO A 165 3.23 -18.65 10.83
N THR A 166 4.09 -19.22 11.66
CA THR A 166 3.72 -19.42 13.07
C THR A 166 3.45 -18.06 13.73
N MET A 167 2.62 -18.07 14.76
CA MET A 167 2.29 -16.82 15.48
C MET A 167 3.54 -16.19 16.10
N ALA A 168 4.47 -17.00 16.63
CA ALA A 168 5.73 -16.52 17.19
C ALA A 168 6.61 -15.82 16.15
N GLU A 169 6.66 -16.34 14.92
CA GLU A 169 7.39 -15.71 13.82
C GLU A 169 6.71 -14.42 13.34
N ALA A 170 5.39 -14.41 13.30
CA ALA A 170 4.62 -13.23 12.84
C ALA A 170 4.67 -12.08 13.84
N LEU A 171 4.47 -12.39 15.13
CA LEU A 171 4.28 -11.42 16.22
C LEU A 171 5.59 -11.12 16.97
N THR A 172 6.73 -11.04 16.25
CA THR A 172 8.04 -10.78 16.87
C THR A 172 8.09 -9.56 17.81
N PRO A 173 7.40 -8.43 17.55
CA PRO A 173 7.42 -7.30 18.49
C PRO A 173 6.75 -7.58 19.83
N TRP A 174 5.91 -8.63 19.90
CA TRP A 174 5.18 -8.99 21.11
C TRP A 174 6.03 -9.72 22.17
N GLY A 175 7.22 -10.23 21.76
CA GLY A 175 8.10 -10.98 22.67
C GLY A 175 7.47 -12.30 23.12
N ASP A 176 7.43 -12.53 24.43
CA ASP A 176 6.75 -13.70 25.00
C ASP A 176 5.23 -13.55 24.83
N LEU A 177 4.64 -14.41 23.98
CA LEU A 177 3.22 -14.33 23.65
C LEU A 177 2.31 -14.70 24.81
N GLN A 178 2.71 -15.60 25.70
CA GLN A 178 1.92 -15.97 26.86
C GLN A 178 1.80 -14.78 27.81
N GLN A 179 2.91 -14.11 28.08
CA GLN A 179 2.92 -12.92 28.93
C GLN A 179 2.15 -11.76 28.29
N SER A 180 2.39 -11.48 27.01
CA SER A 180 1.73 -10.38 26.30
C SER A 180 0.22 -10.58 26.20
N PHE A 181 -0.26 -11.77 25.96
CA PHE A 181 -1.69 -12.05 25.91
C PHE A 181 -2.36 -12.05 27.30
N ALA A 182 -1.63 -12.41 28.36
CA ALA A 182 -2.13 -12.24 29.73
C ALA A 182 -2.28 -10.74 30.08
N GLU A 183 -1.40 -9.87 29.55
CA GLU A 183 -1.47 -8.42 29.75
C GLU A 183 -2.51 -7.75 28.84
N TYR A 184 -2.69 -8.26 27.62
CA TYR A 184 -3.59 -7.71 26.60
C TYR A 184 -4.62 -8.73 26.08
N PRO A 185 -5.53 -9.21 26.94
CA PRO A 185 -6.46 -10.29 26.60
C PRO A 185 -7.41 -9.94 25.45
N GLN A 186 -7.72 -8.66 25.22
CA GLN A 186 -8.52 -8.20 24.08
C GLN A 186 -7.85 -8.51 22.73
N TRP A 187 -6.52 -8.52 22.68
CA TRP A 187 -5.78 -8.89 21.46
C TRP A 187 -5.73 -10.40 21.27
N GLN A 188 -5.56 -11.16 22.35
CA GLN A 188 -5.68 -12.62 22.31
C GLN A 188 -7.05 -13.01 21.73
N GLN A 189 -8.12 -12.43 22.29
CA GLN A 189 -9.49 -12.71 21.87
C GLN A 189 -9.71 -12.42 20.39
N LEU A 190 -9.31 -11.22 19.90
CA LEU A 190 -9.43 -10.88 18.48
C LEU A 190 -8.69 -11.87 17.57
N ILE A 191 -7.48 -12.26 17.97
CA ILE A 191 -6.66 -13.18 17.18
C ILE A 191 -7.29 -14.57 17.14
N GLU A 192 -7.72 -15.11 18.27
CA GLU A 192 -8.30 -16.45 18.37
C GLU A 192 -9.64 -16.54 17.63
N ASP A 193 -10.53 -15.57 17.83
CA ASP A 193 -11.83 -15.53 17.14
C ASP A 193 -11.67 -15.45 15.63
N THR A 194 -10.75 -14.62 15.17
CA THR A 194 -10.46 -14.49 13.72
C THR A 194 -9.89 -15.79 13.16
N LYS A 195 -8.97 -16.44 13.87
CA LYS A 195 -8.43 -17.74 13.43
C LYS A 195 -9.53 -18.80 13.32
N LEU A 196 -10.38 -18.92 14.32
CA LEU A 196 -11.51 -19.85 14.30
C LEU A 196 -12.44 -19.58 13.12
N GLN A 197 -12.75 -18.33 12.82
CA GLN A 197 -13.61 -17.95 11.71
C GLN A 197 -13.06 -18.40 10.36
N TYR A 198 -11.75 -18.39 10.16
CA TYR A 198 -11.14 -18.74 8.86
C TYR A 198 -10.67 -20.19 8.76
N GLN A 199 -10.40 -20.86 9.89
CA GLN A 199 -10.08 -22.29 9.92
C GLN A 199 -11.30 -23.18 9.70
N THR A 200 -12.49 -22.75 10.13
CA THR A 200 -13.74 -23.52 9.99
C THR A 200 -14.37 -23.42 8.59
N LYS A 201 -13.85 -22.58 7.71
CA LYS A 201 -14.35 -22.40 6.34
C LYS A 201 -13.62 -23.27 5.30
N GLN A 202 -12.76 -24.16 5.76
CA GLN A 202 -12.02 -25.14 4.95
C GLN A 202 -12.65 -26.51 5.10
#